data_25e265c8bcbdecc814a649d6d869d2a0
#
_entry.id   25e265c8bcbdecc814a649d6d869d2a0
#
_cell.length_a   1.000
_cell.length_b   1.000
_cell.length_c   1.000
_cell.angle_alpha   90.00
_cell.angle_beta   90.00
_cell.angle_gamma   90.00
#
_symmetry.space_group_name_H-M   'P 1'
#
loop_
_entity.id
_entity.type
_entity.pdbx_description
1 polymer ?
#
loop_
_entity_poly.entity_id
_entity_poly.type
_entity_poly.pdbx_seq_one_letter_code
_entity_poly.pdbx_strand_id
1 'polypeptide(L)'
;MNRLQKTLIALAAVGFLFTACQKEDEAPISQLEDSEEVNRETDLTGTLEDIDDVVLTGFQRNGFADRTVATVEEDLCERVDITWLPNEKKMILDFGDGCTSPRGITRKGKVIVNYTGRYWAPGSVITTTFEDFYINERKIEGVRIVRNEGFNQNDRFFTFITRVEGGKITWPDDTTRTFESRHTKRIFLPNGDRGFIYAVDGGSEGINRRGNSYRVEITDPLIYAQRCINTGIKIPSKGLLTLNVSERPQISVDFGDEGCDREVTISRGDQSRTITIPRG
;
A
#
# COMPACT_ATOMS: atom_id res chain seq x y z
N MET A 1 -39.41 -4.53 90.09
CA MET A 1 -39.25 -3.10 89.65
C MET A 1 -37.86 -2.92 89.13
N ASN A 2 -37.79 -2.76 87.82
CA ASN A 2 -36.90 -1.99 86.95
C ASN A 2 -35.41 -1.82 87.33
N ARG A 3 -34.56 -2.26 86.46
CA ARG A 3 -33.78 -1.32 85.62
C ARG A 3 -33.04 -2.09 84.48
N LEU A 4 -33.34 -1.65 83.29
CA LEU A 4 -32.61 -2.00 82.09
C LEU A 4 -31.17 -1.47 82.18
N GLN A 5 -30.22 -2.34 81.89
CA GLN A 5 -28.84 -1.94 81.64
C GLN A 5 -28.62 -2.09 80.13
N LYS A 6 -28.40 -0.94 79.51
CA LYS A 6 -28.04 -0.86 78.05
C LYS A 6 -26.55 -1.17 77.92
N THR A 7 -26.24 -2.25 77.25
CA THR A 7 -24.88 -2.58 76.81
C THR A 7 -24.72 -2.06 75.45
N LEU A 8 -23.86 -1.02 75.23
CA LEU A 8 -23.38 -0.55 73.97
C LEU A 8 -22.35 -1.54 73.37
N ILE A 9 -22.66 -2.14 72.27
CA ILE A 9 -21.70 -2.92 71.46
C ILE A 9 -21.18 -1.96 70.39
N ALA A 10 -19.90 -1.58 70.51
CA ALA A 10 -19.19 -0.84 69.47
C ALA A 10 -18.78 -1.81 68.34
N LEU A 11 -19.41 -1.72 67.19
CA LEU A 11 -19.03 -2.44 65.96
C LEU A 11 -17.89 -1.66 65.30
N ALA A 12 -16.67 -2.18 65.33
CA ALA A 12 -15.55 -1.69 64.53
C ALA A 12 -15.71 -2.16 63.08
N ALA A 13 -16.11 -1.26 62.20
CA ALA A 13 -16.13 -1.51 60.76
C ALA A 13 -14.72 -1.44 60.23
N VAL A 14 -14.13 -2.60 59.91
CA VAL A 14 -12.88 -2.70 59.12
C VAL A 14 -13.22 -2.48 57.67
N GLY A 15 -12.93 -1.27 57.18
CA GLY A 15 -13.05 -0.95 55.76
C GLY A 15 -11.94 -1.66 54.97
N PHE A 16 -12.28 -2.70 54.21
CA PHE A 16 -11.43 -3.22 53.17
C PHE A 16 -11.45 -2.24 52.01
N LEU A 17 -10.38 -1.48 51.83
CA LEU A 17 -10.09 -0.74 50.60
C LEU A 17 -9.69 -1.78 49.51
N PHE A 18 -10.65 -2.22 48.73
CA PHE A 18 -10.36 -2.86 47.46
C PHE A 18 -9.82 -1.78 46.51
N THR A 19 -8.49 -1.72 46.39
CA THR A 19 -7.87 -1.08 45.23
C THR A 19 -8.18 -1.98 44.02
N ALA A 20 -9.31 -1.72 43.36
CA ALA A 20 -9.52 -2.20 42.03
C ALA A 20 -8.46 -1.54 41.15
N CYS A 21 -7.45 -2.29 40.72
CA CYS A 21 -6.72 -1.92 39.51
C CYS A 21 -7.75 -1.82 38.39
N GLN A 22 -8.19 -0.63 38.09
CA GLN A 22 -8.80 -0.39 36.77
C GLN A 22 -7.71 -0.71 35.76
N LYS A 23 -7.79 -1.89 35.11
CA LYS A 23 -7.31 -2.01 33.76
C LYS A 23 -7.97 -0.83 33.04
N GLU A 24 -7.16 0.11 32.53
CA GLU A 24 -7.65 1.03 31.55
C GLU A 24 -8.21 0.14 30.44
N ASP A 25 -9.53 0.13 30.31
CA ASP A 25 -10.21 -0.49 29.19
C ASP A 25 -9.69 0.28 27.97
N GLU A 26 -8.77 -0.34 27.21
CA GLU A 26 -8.37 0.17 25.91
C GLU A 26 -9.67 0.43 25.15
N ALA A 27 -9.86 1.67 24.71
CA ALA A 27 -11.06 2.08 24.01
C ALA A 27 -11.37 1.04 22.90
N PRO A 28 -12.60 0.58 22.78
CA PRO A 28 -12.94 -0.44 21.78
C PRO A 28 -12.40 0.01 20.45
N ILE A 29 -11.71 -0.89 19.73
CA ILE A 29 -11.18 -0.63 18.38
C ILE A 29 -12.31 0.08 17.63
N SER A 30 -12.09 1.30 17.19
CA SER A 30 -12.99 2.00 16.30
C SER A 30 -12.98 1.21 14.99
N GLN A 31 -13.87 0.23 14.93
CA GLN A 31 -13.84 -0.84 13.91
C GLN A 31 -13.88 -0.28 12.49
N LEU A 32 -14.52 0.86 12.30
CA LEU A 32 -14.64 1.52 11.01
C LEU A 32 -13.36 2.29 10.63
N GLU A 33 -12.75 3.00 11.58
CA GLU A 33 -11.59 3.86 11.29
C GLU A 33 -10.31 3.08 10.96
N ASP A 34 -10.05 1.95 11.64
CA ASP A 34 -8.89 1.12 11.35
C ASP A 34 -9.01 0.43 10.00
N SER A 35 -10.19 -0.09 9.68
CA SER A 35 -10.45 -0.66 8.36
C SER A 35 -10.28 0.38 7.26
N GLU A 36 -10.74 1.59 7.51
CA GLU A 36 -10.62 2.70 6.55
C GLU A 36 -9.16 3.06 6.28
N GLU A 37 -8.32 3.15 7.32
CA GLU A 37 -6.88 3.44 7.13
C GLU A 37 -6.16 2.30 6.41
N VAL A 38 -6.46 1.03 6.74
CA VAL A 38 -5.89 -0.14 6.06
C VAL A 38 -6.34 -0.18 4.60
N ASN A 39 -7.62 0.05 4.31
CA ASN A 39 -8.14 0.13 2.95
C ASN A 39 -7.44 1.22 2.14
N ARG A 40 -7.20 2.40 2.74
CA ARG A 40 -6.51 3.52 2.08
C ARG A 40 -5.04 3.23 1.82
N GLU A 41 -4.36 2.53 2.73
CA GLU A 41 -2.97 2.12 2.50
C GLU A 41 -2.88 1.10 1.35
N THR A 42 -3.76 0.11 1.35
CA THR A 42 -3.83 -0.89 0.28
C THR A 42 -4.17 -0.24 -1.07
N ASP A 43 -5.08 0.73 -1.08
CA ASP A 43 -5.45 1.49 -2.28
C ASP A 43 -4.30 2.37 -2.79
N LEU A 44 -3.54 3.02 -1.89
CA LEU A 44 -2.33 3.76 -2.27
C LEU A 44 -1.30 2.84 -2.93
N THR A 45 -1.03 1.69 -2.32
CA THR A 45 -0.09 0.70 -2.88
C THR A 45 -0.56 0.23 -4.25
N GLY A 46 -1.85 -0.10 -4.41
CA GLY A 46 -2.45 -0.48 -5.68
C GLY A 46 -2.34 0.62 -6.75
N THR A 47 -2.51 1.89 -6.36
CA THR A 47 -2.35 3.04 -7.26
C THR A 47 -0.90 3.17 -7.75
N LEU A 48 0.08 3.00 -6.87
CA LEU A 48 1.50 3.06 -7.25
C LEU A 48 1.92 1.89 -8.15
N GLU A 49 1.41 0.68 -7.89
CA GLU A 49 1.62 -0.49 -8.76
C GLU A 49 0.96 -0.29 -10.13
N ASP A 50 -0.22 0.33 -10.20
CA ASP A 50 -0.89 0.66 -11.47
C ASP A 50 -0.05 1.63 -12.32
N ILE A 51 0.55 2.63 -11.70
CA ILE A 51 1.47 3.56 -12.38
C ILE A 51 2.69 2.81 -12.92
N ASP A 52 3.29 1.92 -12.14
CA ASP A 52 4.44 1.12 -12.57
C ASP A 52 4.06 0.19 -13.74
N ASP A 53 2.89 -0.45 -13.71
CA ASP A 53 2.36 -1.30 -14.77
C ASP A 53 2.16 -0.52 -16.08
N VAL A 54 1.57 0.67 -16.00
CA VAL A 54 1.39 1.59 -17.14
C VAL A 54 2.72 1.99 -17.75
N VAL A 55 3.70 2.38 -16.92
CA VAL A 55 5.05 2.74 -17.36
C VAL A 55 5.75 1.54 -18.02
N LEU A 56 5.72 0.36 -17.38
CA LEU A 56 6.32 -0.86 -17.91
C LEU A 56 5.69 -1.25 -19.25
N THR A 57 4.37 -1.16 -19.39
CA THR A 57 3.67 -1.41 -20.65
C THR A 57 4.14 -0.46 -21.74
N GLY A 58 4.31 0.83 -21.45
CA GLY A 58 4.86 1.80 -22.38
C GLY A 58 6.27 1.43 -22.86
N PHE A 59 7.14 1.00 -21.94
CA PHE A 59 8.48 0.49 -22.29
C PHE A 59 8.41 -0.78 -23.15
N GLN A 60 7.51 -1.71 -22.84
CA GLN A 60 7.33 -2.95 -23.61
C GLN A 60 6.81 -2.72 -25.03
N ARG A 61 5.87 -1.78 -25.22
CA ARG A 61 5.36 -1.40 -26.54
C ARG A 61 6.46 -0.82 -27.45
N ASN A 62 7.43 -0.14 -26.85
CA ASN A 62 8.56 0.48 -27.56
C ASN A 62 9.83 -0.39 -27.59
N GLY A 63 9.76 -1.67 -27.18
CA GLY A 63 10.89 -2.60 -27.19
C GLY A 63 12.01 -2.26 -26.20
N PHE A 64 11.72 -1.47 -25.17
CA PHE A 64 12.68 -1.03 -24.16
C PHE A 64 12.60 -1.83 -22.85
N ALA A 65 11.59 -2.67 -22.71
CA ALA A 65 11.49 -3.70 -21.67
C ALA A 65 11.13 -5.05 -22.30
N ASP A 66 11.82 -6.11 -21.88
CA ASP A 66 11.57 -7.46 -22.35
C ASP A 66 10.32 -8.03 -21.67
N ARG A 67 9.40 -8.55 -22.47
CA ARG A 67 8.15 -9.19 -21.98
C ARG A 67 8.40 -10.57 -21.37
N THR A 68 9.54 -11.21 -21.66
CA THR A 68 9.85 -12.53 -21.12
C THR A 68 10.25 -12.49 -19.64
N VAL A 69 10.66 -11.32 -19.12
CA VAL A 69 11.09 -11.15 -17.72
C VAL A 69 9.89 -11.01 -16.79
N ALA A 70 8.92 -10.20 -17.16
CA ALA A 70 7.65 -10.08 -16.45
C ALA A 70 6.56 -9.69 -17.45
N THR A 71 5.50 -10.47 -17.50
CA THR A 71 4.33 -10.14 -18.31
C THR A 71 3.36 -9.43 -17.39
N VAL A 72 3.24 -8.11 -17.56
CA VAL A 72 2.13 -7.36 -17.00
C VAL A 72 1.00 -7.48 -18.01
N GLU A 73 -0.18 -7.90 -17.57
CA GLU A 73 -1.35 -7.89 -18.42
C GLU A 73 -1.69 -6.45 -18.78
N GLU A 74 -1.70 -6.17 -20.05
CA GLU A 74 -1.87 -4.83 -20.58
C GLU A 74 -3.24 -4.26 -20.18
N ASP A 75 -3.23 -3.23 -19.33
CA ASP A 75 -4.43 -2.53 -18.88
C ASP A 75 -4.39 -1.04 -19.25
N LEU A 76 -4.01 -0.74 -20.48
CA LEU A 76 -4.13 0.59 -21.05
C LEU A 76 -5.41 0.71 -21.86
N CYS A 77 -6.04 1.87 -21.81
CA CYS A 77 -7.17 2.18 -22.69
C CYS A 77 -6.70 2.35 -24.15
N GLU A 78 -7.58 2.06 -25.11
CA GLU A 78 -7.24 2.11 -26.54
C GLU A 78 -6.82 3.50 -27.03
N ARG A 79 -7.30 4.56 -26.37
CA ARG A 79 -7.07 5.95 -26.77
C ARG A 79 -5.86 6.62 -26.13
N VAL A 80 -5.07 5.89 -25.34
CA VAL A 80 -3.84 6.46 -24.78
C VAL A 80 -2.85 6.74 -25.92
N ASP A 81 -2.33 7.97 -25.97
CA ASP A 81 -1.22 8.32 -26.86
C ASP A 81 0.12 8.13 -26.13
N ILE A 82 1.02 7.36 -26.75
CA ILE A 82 2.35 7.11 -26.20
C ILE A 82 3.38 7.76 -27.11
N THR A 83 3.86 8.91 -26.71
CA THR A 83 4.96 9.62 -27.38
C THR A 83 6.29 9.12 -26.86
N TRP A 84 7.10 8.53 -27.75
CA TRP A 84 8.43 8.02 -27.45
C TRP A 84 9.52 8.94 -27.99
N LEU A 85 10.35 9.50 -27.13
CA LEU A 85 11.42 10.47 -27.44
C LEU A 85 12.80 9.91 -27.02
N PRO A 86 13.37 8.96 -27.77
CA PRO A 86 14.58 8.23 -27.33
C PRO A 86 15.81 9.11 -27.19
N ASN A 87 15.95 10.17 -27.99
CA ASN A 87 17.06 11.13 -27.90
C ASN A 87 17.02 11.96 -26.61
N GLU A 88 15.82 12.19 -26.08
CA GLU A 88 15.59 12.88 -24.82
C GLU A 88 15.56 11.93 -23.64
N LYS A 89 15.60 10.62 -23.89
CA LYS A 89 15.36 9.56 -22.90
C LYS A 89 14.05 9.78 -22.15
N LYS A 90 12.99 10.05 -22.89
CA LYS A 90 11.70 10.45 -22.37
C LYS A 90 10.56 9.68 -23.06
N MET A 91 9.53 9.35 -22.30
CA MET A 91 8.27 8.81 -22.78
C MET A 91 7.13 9.61 -22.13
N ILE A 92 6.08 9.87 -22.87
CA ILE A 92 4.87 10.52 -22.39
C ILE A 92 3.70 9.61 -22.68
N LEU A 93 2.92 9.28 -21.66
CA LEU A 93 1.63 8.61 -21.82
C LEU A 93 0.55 9.66 -21.58
N ASP A 94 -0.18 10.01 -22.63
CA ASP A 94 -1.24 11.01 -22.60
C ASP A 94 -2.62 10.32 -22.66
N PHE A 95 -3.37 10.44 -21.58
CA PHE A 95 -4.73 9.89 -21.45
C PHE A 95 -5.81 10.91 -21.85
N GLY A 96 -5.40 12.12 -22.25
CA GLY A 96 -6.27 13.21 -22.68
C GLY A 96 -7.27 13.62 -21.59
N ASP A 97 -8.51 13.87 -22.01
CA ASP A 97 -9.63 14.21 -21.11
C ASP A 97 -10.16 13.02 -20.31
N GLY A 98 -9.61 11.85 -20.53
CA GLY A 98 -9.91 10.63 -19.79
C GLY A 98 -10.29 9.45 -20.69
N CYS A 99 -9.80 8.27 -20.29
CA CYS A 99 -10.18 7.01 -20.89
C CYS A 99 -10.18 5.87 -19.87
N THR A 100 -11.04 4.90 -20.07
CA THR A 100 -11.21 3.76 -19.16
C THR A 100 -10.55 2.52 -19.76
N SER A 101 -9.74 1.84 -18.97
CA SER A 101 -9.06 0.60 -19.36
C SER A 101 -10.03 -0.59 -19.37
N PRO A 102 -9.65 -1.74 -19.95
CA PRO A 102 -10.45 -2.97 -19.94
C PRO A 102 -10.83 -3.45 -18.52
N ARG A 103 -10.00 -3.15 -17.51
CA ARG A 103 -10.28 -3.49 -16.11
C ARG A 103 -11.11 -2.45 -15.38
N GLY A 104 -11.55 -1.39 -16.05
CA GLY A 104 -12.42 -0.36 -15.50
C GLY A 104 -11.69 0.78 -14.78
N ILE A 105 -10.36 0.87 -14.91
CA ILE A 105 -9.60 1.99 -14.34
C ILE A 105 -9.67 3.18 -15.29
N THR A 106 -10.19 4.30 -14.83
CA THR A 106 -10.23 5.55 -15.60
C THR A 106 -8.99 6.38 -15.29
N ARG A 107 -8.23 6.76 -16.33
CA ARG A 107 -7.06 7.63 -16.23
C ARG A 107 -7.25 8.86 -17.11
N LYS A 108 -6.77 10.03 -16.64
CA LYS A 108 -6.85 11.33 -17.33
C LYS A 108 -5.54 12.08 -17.12
N GLY A 109 -5.17 12.97 -18.08
CA GLY A 109 -3.94 13.76 -18.02
C GLY A 109 -2.72 12.97 -18.47
N LYS A 110 -1.52 13.32 -17.98
CA LYS A 110 -0.27 12.76 -18.52
C LYS A 110 0.61 12.17 -17.44
N VAL A 111 1.24 11.05 -17.81
CA VAL A 111 2.35 10.43 -17.10
C VAL A 111 3.62 10.68 -17.92
N ILE A 112 4.57 11.40 -17.35
CA ILE A 112 5.84 11.80 -17.98
C ILE A 112 6.95 10.98 -17.38
N VAL A 113 7.65 10.21 -18.20
CA VAL A 113 8.68 9.26 -17.80
C VAL A 113 10.02 9.66 -18.38
N ASN A 114 10.99 9.96 -17.52
CA ASN A 114 12.38 10.11 -17.88
C ASN A 114 13.15 8.86 -17.47
N TYR A 115 14.09 8.40 -18.31
CA TYR A 115 14.82 7.17 -18.04
C TYR A 115 16.30 7.30 -18.42
N THR A 116 17.17 6.55 -17.74
CA THR A 116 18.60 6.54 -18.02
C THR A 116 19.03 5.38 -18.93
N GLY A 117 18.26 4.28 -18.94
CA GLY A 117 18.55 3.06 -19.69
C GLY A 117 17.31 2.18 -19.86
N ARG A 118 17.52 0.97 -20.37
CA ARG A 118 16.45 -0.04 -20.47
C ARG A 118 15.94 -0.45 -19.10
N TYR A 119 14.66 -0.79 -18.99
CA TYR A 119 14.00 -1.12 -17.71
C TYR A 119 14.78 -2.16 -16.90
N TRP A 120 15.18 -3.26 -17.55
CA TRP A 120 15.88 -4.37 -16.90
C TRP A 120 17.41 -4.22 -16.83
N ALA A 121 17.95 -3.10 -17.31
CA ALA A 121 19.40 -2.88 -17.25
C ALA A 121 19.83 -2.47 -15.83
N PRO A 122 20.84 -3.14 -15.24
CA PRO A 122 21.38 -2.74 -13.96
C PRO A 122 21.80 -1.28 -13.92
N GLY A 123 21.45 -0.57 -12.85
CA GLY A 123 21.75 0.85 -12.67
C GLY A 123 20.80 1.80 -13.41
N SER A 124 19.85 1.30 -14.22
CA SER A 124 18.85 2.15 -14.84
C SER A 124 17.96 2.83 -13.80
N VAL A 125 17.62 4.09 -14.06
CA VAL A 125 16.71 4.90 -13.24
C VAL A 125 15.57 5.38 -14.11
N ILE A 126 14.37 5.22 -13.61
CA ILE A 126 13.12 5.67 -14.23
C ILE A 126 12.50 6.66 -13.26
N THR A 127 12.27 7.90 -13.75
CA THR A 127 11.64 8.97 -12.98
C THR A 127 10.32 9.32 -13.62
N THR A 128 9.24 9.13 -12.90
CA THR A 128 7.87 9.41 -13.35
C THR A 128 7.34 10.65 -12.63
N THR A 129 6.80 11.57 -13.41
CA THR A 129 6.08 12.76 -12.93
C THR A 129 4.73 12.87 -13.61
N PHE A 130 3.87 13.74 -13.11
CA PHE A 130 2.47 13.81 -13.49
C PHE A 130 2.10 15.25 -13.91
N GLU A 131 1.27 15.35 -14.96
CA GLU A 131 0.69 16.62 -15.41
C GLU A 131 -0.83 16.42 -15.47
N ASP A 132 -1.54 17.08 -14.56
CA ASP A 132 -2.99 16.95 -14.36
C ASP A 132 -3.49 15.49 -14.45
N PHE A 133 -2.73 14.59 -13.79
CA PHE A 133 -2.98 13.17 -13.86
C PHE A 133 -3.96 12.73 -12.77
N TYR A 134 -4.94 11.94 -13.18
CA TYR A 134 -5.98 11.39 -12.30
C TYR A 134 -6.15 9.91 -12.55
N ILE A 135 -6.41 9.17 -11.46
CA ILE A 135 -6.85 7.77 -11.48
C ILE A 135 -8.18 7.70 -10.70
N ASN A 136 -9.25 7.22 -11.35
CA ASN A 136 -10.60 7.12 -10.75
C ASN A 136 -10.96 8.41 -9.99
N GLU A 137 -10.91 9.58 -10.71
CA GLU A 137 -11.20 10.92 -10.22
C GLU A 137 -10.25 11.47 -9.13
N ARG A 138 -9.28 10.70 -8.68
CA ARG A 138 -8.29 11.15 -7.70
C ARG A 138 -7.07 11.74 -8.41
N LYS A 139 -6.72 12.98 -8.08
CA LYS A 139 -5.50 13.63 -8.61
C LYS A 139 -4.28 13.03 -7.94
N ILE A 140 -3.28 12.67 -8.75
CA ILE A 140 -2.01 12.09 -8.31
C ILE A 140 -0.89 13.09 -8.61
N GLU A 141 -0.09 13.40 -7.60
CA GLU A 141 1.03 14.34 -7.68
C GLU A 141 2.27 13.73 -6.98
N GLY A 142 3.45 14.26 -7.30
CA GLY A 142 4.73 13.83 -6.75
C GLY A 142 5.68 13.29 -7.81
N VAL A 143 6.80 12.76 -7.34
CA VAL A 143 7.84 12.15 -8.19
C VAL A 143 8.04 10.71 -7.76
N ARG A 144 7.82 9.76 -8.68
CA ARG A 144 8.12 8.35 -8.45
C ARG A 144 9.44 7.98 -9.12
N ILE A 145 10.33 7.38 -8.38
CA ILE A 145 11.66 6.96 -8.84
C ILE A 145 11.78 5.46 -8.67
N VAL A 146 12.11 4.77 -9.76
CA VAL A 146 12.38 3.32 -9.79
C VAL A 146 13.82 3.12 -10.27
N ARG A 147 14.66 2.49 -9.45
CA ARG A 147 16.04 2.18 -9.78
C ARG A 147 16.25 0.67 -9.77
N ASN A 148 16.81 0.15 -10.87
CA ASN A 148 17.22 -1.23 -10.97
C ASN A 148 18.60 -1.42 -10.36
N GLU A 149 18.69 -2.17 -9.26
CA GLU A 149 19.95 -2.48 -8.57
C GLU A 149 20.68 -3.69 -9.19
N GLY A 150 20.03 -4.40 -10.11
CA GLY A 150 20.61 -5.53 -10.82
C GLY A 150 19.91 -6.85 -10.57
N PHE A 151 20.53 -7.91 -11.09
CA PHE A 151 20.03 -9.28 -11.06
C PHE A 151 20.90 -10.17 -10.18
N ASN A 152 20.28 -10.83 -9.21
CA ASN A 152 20.92 -11.89 -8.43
C ASN A 152 20.80 -13.21 -9.20
N GLN A 153 21.94 -13.74 -9.66
CA GLN A 153 21.97 -14.97 -10.46
C GLN A 153 21.70 -16.24 -9.63
N ASN A 154 22.09 -16.23 -8.35
CA ASN A 154 21.93 -17.40 -7.49
C ASN A 154 20.45 -17.65 -7.16
N ASP A 155 19.78 -16.60 -6.74
CA ASP A 155 18.38 -16.66 -6.30
C ASP A 155 17.38 -16.25 -7.39
N ARG A 156 17.89 -15.85 -8.57
CA ARG A 156 17.14 -15.54 -9.81
C ARG A 156 16.09 -14.44 -9.64
N PHE A 157 16.46 -13.32 -9.03
CA PHE A 157 15.57 -12.16 -8.92
C PHE A 157 16.26 -10.86 -9.32
N PHE A 158 15.47 -9.92 -9.82
CA PHE A 158 15.87 -8.52 -9.94
C PHE A 158 15.53 -7.75 -8.66
N THR A 159 16.40 -6.82 -8.29
CA THR A 159 16.14 -5.88 -7.18
C THR A 159 15.89 -4.49 -7.72
N PHE A 160 14.79 -3.89 -7.28
CA PHE A 160 14.47 -2.49 -7.54
C PHE A 160 14.32 -1.73 -6.22
N ILE A 161 14.87 -0.52 -6.19
CA ILE A 161 14.54 0.46 -5.15
C ILE A 161 13.51 1.41 -5.74
N THR A 162 12.36 1.51 -5.10
CA THR A 162 11.31 2.45 -5.48
C THR A 162 11.16 3.52 -4.41
N ARG A 163 10.91 4.76 -4.84
CA ARG A 163 10.67 5.90 -3.96
C ARG A 163 9.54 6.75 -4.50
N VAL A 164 8.85 7.42 -3.60
CA VAL A 164 7.98 8.55 -3.95
C VAL A 164 8.45 9.74 -3.12
N GLU A 165 8.63 10.87 -3.78
CA GLU A 165 9.01 12.14 -3.19
C GLU A 165 7.87 13.14 -3.44
N GLY A 166 7.42 13.85 -2.39
CA GLY A 166 6.32 14.81 -2.45
C GLY A 166 5.00 14.19 -2.92
N GLY A 167 4.77 12.93 -2.61
CA GLY A 167 3.55 12.21 -3.01
C GLY A 167 2.30 12.87 -2.43
N LYS A 168 1.26 13.08 -3.26
CA LYS A 168 -0.01 13.63 -2.84
C LYS A 168 -1.14 13.05 -3.66
N ILE A 169 -2.20 12.65 -2.98
CA ILE A 169 -3.49 12.27 -3.58
C ILE A 169 -4.52 13.28 -3.12
N THR A 170 -5.28 13.84 -4.07
CA THR A 170 -6.43 14.71 -3.80
C THR A 170 -7.68 14.03 -4.30
N TRP A 171 -8.68 13.88 -3.42
CA TRP A 171 -9.99 13.31 -3.74
C TRP A 171 -10.97 14.38 -4.27
N PRO A 172 -12.11 13.98 -4.89
CA PRO A 172 -13.11 14.93 -5.39
C PRO A 172 -13.75 15.83 -4.32
N ASP A 173 -13.64 15.45 -3.05
CA ASP A 173 -14.11 16.24 -1.89
C ASP A 173 -13.02 17.18 -1.34
N ASP A 174 -11.95 17.44 -2.12
CA ASP A 174 -10.80 18.26 -1.79
C ASP A 174 -9.96 17.77 -0.58
N THR A 175 -10.29 16.63 0.00
CA THR A 175 -9.43 16.04 1.03
C THR A 175 -8.15 15.50 0.42
N THR A 176 -7.06 15.54 1.17
CA THR A 176 -5.75 15.16 0.66
C THR A 176 -5.06 14.13 1.57
N ARG A 177 -4.20 13.32 0.97
CA ARG A 177 -3.21 12.51 1.67
C ARG A 177 -1.85 12.83 1.06
N THR A 178 -0.86 13.12 1.90
CA THR A 178 0.54 13.26 1.47
C THR A 178 1.34 12.07 1.93
N PHE A 179 2.39 11.72 1.18
CA PHE A 179 3.24 10.59 1.53
C PHE A 179 4.63 10.67 0.91
N GLU A 180 5.58 10.16 1.64
CA GLU A 180 6.90 9.76 1.18
C GLU A 180 6.99 8.25 1.31
N SER A 181 7.63 7.56 0.37
CA SER A 181 7.81 6.12 0.46
C SER A 181 9.17 5.67 -0.04
N ARG A 182 9.64 4.58 0.53
CA ARG A 182 10.83 3.86 0.06
C ARG A 182 10.64 2.37 0.23
N HIS A 183 10.69 1.65 -0.89
CA HIS A 183 10.55 0.21 -0.88
C HIS A 183 11.70 -0.46 -1.65
N THR A 184 12.03 -1.67 -1.24
CA THR A 184 12.83 -2.62 -2.00
C THR A 184 11.90 -3.67 -2.58
N LYS A 185 11.85 -3.77 -3.91
CA LYS A 185 11.04 -4.76 -4.64
C LYS A 185 11.95 -5.78 -5.27
N ARG A 186 11.79 -7.06 -4.91
CA ARG A 186 12.50 -8.18 -5.52
C ARG A 186 11.53 -8.94 -6.43
N ILE A 187 11.86 -9.02 -7.71
CA ILE A 187 11.06 -9.72 -8.72
C ILE A 187 11.73 -11.04 -9.04
N PHE A 188 11.18 -12.13 -8.53
CA PHE A 188 11.65 -13.49 -8.76
C PHE A 188 11.15 -13.96 -10.13
N LEU A 189 12.08 -14.44 -10.96
CA LEU A 189 11.74 -14.98 -12.27
C LEU A 189 10.89 -16.24 -12.15
N PRO A 190 9.99 -16.49 -13.13
CA PRO A 190 9.19 -17.70 -13.15
C PRO A 190 10.01 -18.97 -12.98
N ASN A 191 9.49 -19.90 -12.17
CA ASN A 191 10.03 -21.24 -12.01
C ASN A 191 8.91 -22.25 -12.24
N GLY A 192 8.87 -22.82 -13.43
CA GLY A 192 7.77 -23.68 -13.90
C GLY A 192 6.44 -22.89 -13.98
N ASP A 193 5.35 -23.51 -13.54
CA ASP A 193 3.99 -22.96 -13.65
C ASP A 193 3.65 -21.85 -12.64
N ARG A 194 4.56 -21.50 -11.75
CA ARG A 194 4.29 -20.54 -10.66
C ARG A 194 4.19 -19.07 -11.10
N GLY A 195 4.60 -18.77 -12.35
CA GLY A 195 4.69 -17.38 -12.79
C GLY A 195 5.74 -16.58 -11.99
N PHE A 196 5.75 -15.26 -12.12
CA PHE A 196 6.61 -14.42 -11.29
C PHE A 196 5.98 -14.18 -9.91
N ILE A 197 6.86 -13.93 -8.95
CA ILE A 197 6.51 -13.49 -7.60
C ILE A 197 7.33 -12.24 -7.33
N TYR A 198 6.77 -11.24 -6.70
CA TYR A 198 7.57 -10.18 -6.15
C TYR A 198 7.33 -9.97 -4.67
N ALA A 199 8.42 -9.68 -3.96
CA ALA A 199 8.46 -9.38 -2.55
C ALA A 199 8.78 -7.90 -2.36
N VAL A 200 8.06 -7.24 -1.47
CA VAL A 200 8.23 -5.81 -1.16
C VAL A 200 8.56 -5.65 0.30
N ASP A 201 9.63 -4.90 0.58
CA ASP A 201 10.05 -4.44 1.91
C ASP A 201 10.09 -2.92 1.95
N GLY A 202 10.09 -2.33 3.14
CA GLY A 202 10.23 -0.88 3.33
C GLY A 202 9.03 -0.26 4.00
N GLY A 203 8.65 0.96 3.60
CA GLY A 203 7.54 1.64 4.22
C GLY A 203 7.22 3.00 3.63
N SER A 204 6.24 3.66 4.23
CA SER A 204 5.77 4.99 3.87
C SER A 204 5.46 5.81 5.11
N GLU A 205 5.46 7.13 4.97
CA GLU A 205 5.01 8.06 6.01
C GLU A 205 4.40 9.31 5.39
N GLY A 206 3.59 10.03 6.14
CA GLY A 206 2.96 11.24 5.64
C GLY A 206 1.83 11.73 6.53
N ILE A 207 0.88 12.45 5.90
CA ILE A 207 -0.33 12.96 6.55
C ILE A 207 -1.53 12.30 5.88
N ASN A 208 -2.41 11.69 6.68
CA ASN A 208 -3.63 11.06 6.18
C ASN A 208 -4.74 12.09 5.88
N ARG A 209 -5.86 11.65 5.31
CA ARG A 209 -7.01 12.51 4.96
C ARG A 209 -7.65 13.25 6.15
N ARG A 210 -7.39 12.81 7.38
CA ARG A 210 -7.90 13.43 8.61
C ARG A 210 -6.91 14.44 9.21
N GLY A 211 -5.75 14.65 8.54
CA GLY A 211 -4.70 15.55 9.02
C GLY A 211 -3.74 14.95 10.04
N ASN A 212 -3.85 13.64 10.32
CA ASN A 212 -2.98 12.95 11.26
C ASN A 212 -1.72 12.45 10.55
N SER A 213 -0.56 12.56 11.21
CA SER A 213 0.65 11.90 10.72
C SER A 213 0.50 10.39 10.83
N TYR A 214 1.06 9.67 9.85
CA TYR A 214 1.09 8.22 9.86
C TYR A 214 2.42 7.69 9.37
N ARG A 215 2.73 6.46 9.78
CA ARG A 215 3.89 5.67 9.31
C ARG A 215 3.46 4.24 9.10
N VAL A 216 3.86 3.68 7.96
CA VAL A 216 3.71 2.26 7.61
C VAL A 216 5.09 1.65 7.55
N GLU A 217 5.25 0.48 8.14
CA GLU A 217 6.47 -0.32 8.08
C GLU A 217 6.11 -1.77 7.73
N ILE A 218 6.74 -2.30 6.70
CA ILE A 218 6.62 -3.71 6.35
C ILE A 218 7.55 -4.50 7.26
N THR A 219 6.99 -5.32 8.13
CA THR A 219 7.72 -6.10 9.15
C THR A 219 8.01 -7.52 8.72
N ASP A 220 7.23 -8.06 7.77
CA ASP A 220 7.52 -9.28 7.02
C ASP A 220 7.20 -9.01 5.54
N PRO A 221 8.08 -9.40 4.59
CA PRO A 221 7.93 -9.02 3.19
C PRO A 221 6.53 -9.28 2.62
N LEU A 222 5.96 -8.27 1.98
CA LEU A 222 4.68 -8.39 1.30
C LEU A 222 4.87 -9.14 -0.02
N ILE A 223 4.21 -10.28 -0.17
CA ILE A 223 4.34 -11.17 -1.33
C ILE A 223 3.16 -10.97 -2.28
N TYR A 224 3.48 -10.73 -3.53
CA TYR A 224 2.51 -10.65 -4.63
C TYR A 224 2.78 -11.76 -5.62
N ALA A 225 1.78 -12.57 -5.91
CA ALA A 225 1.90 -13.70 -6.83
C ALA A 225 1.15 -13.41 -8.12
N GLN A 226 1.78 -13.67 -9.28
CA GLN A 226 1.16 -13.49 -10.60
C GLN A 226 -0.17 -14.23 -10.72
N ARG A 227 -0.28 -15.42 -10.14
CA ARG A 227 -1.53 -16.19 -10.13
C ARG A 227 -2.70 -15.41 -9.51
N CYS A 228 -2.45 -14.60 -8.45
CA CYS A 228 -3.47 -13.78 -7.82
C CYS A 228 -3.76 -12.51 -8.64
N ILE A 229 -2.71 -11.88 -9.17
CA ILE A 229 -2.83 -10.70 -10.05
C ILE A 229 -3.67 -11.03 -11.28
N ASN A 230 -3.47 -12.20 -11.88
CA ASN A 230 -4.22 -12.66 -13.04
C ASN A 230 -5.73 -12.87 -12.75
N THR A 231 -6.13 -13.07 -11.49
CA THR A 231 -7.54 -13.12 -11.08
C THR A 231 -8.11 -11.75 -10.69
N GLY A 232 -7.33 -10.67 -10.88
CA GLY A 232 -7.71 -9.30 -10.53
C GLY A 232 -7.45 -8.94 -9.05
N ILE A 233 -6.73 -9.78 -8.32
CA ILE A 233 -6.37 -9.54 -6.92
C ILE A 233 -4.96 -8.95 -6.88
N LYS A 234 -4.89 -7.62 -6.71
CA LYS A 234 -3.64 -6.83 -6.69
C LYS A 234 -3.21 -6.43 -5.27
N ILE A 235 -3.64 -7.15 -4.25
CA ILE A 235 -3.16 -6.98 -2.88
C ILE A 235 -2.16 -8.10 -2.54
N PRO A 236 -1.32 -7.92 -1.51
CA PRO A 236 -0.42 -8.98 -1.06
C PRO A 236 -1.18 -10.26 -0.75
N SER A 237 -0.61 -11.40 -1.07
CA SER A 237 -1.14 -12.73 -0.69
C SER A 237 -0.52 -13.27 0.60
N LYS A 238 0.49 -12.55 1.14
CA LYS A 238 1.21 -12.89 2.37
C LYS A 238 2.02 -11.70 2.84
N GLY A 239 2.36 -11.68 4.13
CA GLY A 239 3.26 -10.71 4.74
C GLY A 239 2.58 -9.88 5.80
N LEU A 240 3.39 -9.11 6.52
CA LEU A 240 2.95 -8.29 7.66
C LEU A 240 3.38 -6.85 7.48
N LEU A 241 2.51 -5.93 7.85
CA LEU A 241 2.89 -4.54 8.04
C LEU A 241 2.32 -3.99 9.36
N THR A 242 2.94 -2.93 9.84
CA THR A 242 2.41 -2.12 10.93
C THR A 242 2.03 -0.75 10.42
N LEU A 243 0.93 -0.22 10.93
CA LEU A 243 0.43 1.11 10.66
C LEU A 243 0.32 1.88 11.98
N ASN A 244 1.08 2.96 12.08
CA ASN A 244 1.08 3.87 13.21
C ASN A 244 0.44 5.19 12.76
N VAL A 245 -0.64 5.60 13.43
CA VAL A 245 -1.28 6.90 13.24
C VAL A 245 -1.10 7.68 14.53
N SER A 246 -0.74 8.97 14.46
CA SER A 246 -0.53 9.78 15.67
C SER A 246 -1.74 9.72 16.60
N GLU A 247 -1.46 9.68 17.91
CA GLU A 247 -2.44 9.61 18.99
C GLU A 247 -3.31 8.34 18.99
N ARG A 248 -2.88 7.28 18.28
CA ARG A 248 -3.62 6.01 18.21
C ARG A 248 -2.68 4.83 18.48
N PRO A 249 -3.17 3.74 19.10
CA PRO A 249 -2.41 2.52 19.21
C PRO A 249 -2.06 1.95 17.84
N GLN A 250 -0.89 1.32 17.75
CA GLN A 250 -0.41 0.67 16.53
C GLN A 250 -1.37 -0.42 16.04
N ILE A 251 -1.52 -0.50 14.73
CA ILE A 251 -2.27 -1.54 14.02
C ILE A 251 -1.26 -2.47 13.34
N SER A 252 -1.45 -3.78 13.48
CA SER A 252 -0.78 -4.80 12.68
C SER A 252 -1.76 -5.31 11.62
N VAL A 253 -1.27 -5.51 10.40
CA VAL A 253 -2.05 -6.03 9.26
C VAL A 253 -1.35 -7.27 8.74
N ASP A 254 -2.06 -8.39 8.77
CA ASP A 254 -1.62 -9.69 8.28
C ASP A 254 -2.38 -10.03 6.99
N PHE A 255 -1.64 -10.23 5.89
CA PHE A 255 -2.18 -10.55 4.56
C PHE A 255 -2.37 -12.07 4.36
N GLY A 256 -2.24 -12.85 5.42
CA GLY A 256 -2.48 -14.30 5.38
C GLY A 256 -1.29 -15.11 4.87
N ASP A 257 -1.59 -16.31 4.35
CA ASP A 257 -0.59 -17.31 4.03
C ASP A 257 -0.74 -17.83 2.59
N GLU A 258 -0.44 -16.94 1.65
CA GLU A 258 -0.44 -17.18 0.20
C GLU A 258 -1.82 -17.40 -0.46
N GLY A 259 -2.92 -17.02 0.18
CA GLY A 259 -4.25 -17.02 -0.42
C GLY A 259 -4.38 -16.02 -1.58
N CYS A 260 -5.19 -16.35 -2.61
CA CYS A 260 -5.63 -15.36 -3.58
C CYS A 260 -7.04 -14.88 -3.21
N ASP A 261 -7.14 -14.27 -2.07
CA ASP A 261 -8.38 -13.67 -1.55
C ASP A 261 -8.14 -12.18 -1.25
N ARG A 262 -9.09 -11.56 -0.62
CA ARG A 262 -9.03 -10.14 -0.24
C ARG A 262 -9.18 -9.98 1.27
N GLU A 263 -9.00 -11.06 1.99
CA GLU A 263 -9.12 -11.05 3.44
C GLU A 263 -7.79 -10.67 4.08
N VAL A 264 -7.85 -9.77 5.05
CA VAL A 264 -6.71 -9.39 5.87
C VAL A 264 -7.12 -9.37 7.33
N THR A 265 -6.22 -9.77 8.21
CA THR A 265 -6.44 -9.70 9.66
C THR A 265 -5.80 -8.44 10.22
N ILE A 266 -6.60 -7.60 10.84
CA ILE A 266 -6.17 -6.40 11.56
C ILE A 266 -6.10 -6.73 13.04
N SER A 267 -4.97 -6.42 13.68
CA SER A 267 -4.77 -6.61 15.11
C SER A 267 -4.34 -5.30 15.79
N ARG A 268 -4.84 -5.11 17.02
CA ARG A 268 -4.45 -4.03 17.92
C ARG A 268 -4.41 -4.58 19.35
N GLY A 269 -3.20 -4.66 19.94
CA GLY A 269 -3.01 -5.37 21.20
C GLY A 269 -3.52 -6.82 21.09
N ASP A 270 -4.34 -7.26 22.04
CA ASP A 270 -4.90 -8.62 22.08
C ASP A 270 -6.17 -8.80 21.21
N GLN A 271 -6.62 -7.73 20.54
CA GLN A 271 -7.82 -7.77 19.71
C GLN A 271 -7.44 -7.96 18.24
N SER A 272 -8.16 -8.83 17.55
CA SER A 272 -7.99 -9.05 16.12
C SER A 272 -9.32 -9.24 15.41
N ARG A 273 -9.35 -8.94 14.11
CA ARG A 273 -10.50 -9.20 13.24
C ARG A 273 -10.06 -9.32 11.78
N THR A 274 -10.80 -10.10 11.03
CA THR A 274 -10.64 -10.19 9.58
C THR A 274 -11.57 -9.19 8.89
N ILE A 275 -11.06 -8.51 7.88
CA ILE A 275 -11.83 -7.65 6.97
C ILE A 275 -11.57 -8.06 5.53
N THR A 276 -12.51 -7.72 4.65
CA THR A 276 -12.33 -7.88 3.20
C THR A 276 -11.97 -6.52 2.59
N ILE A 277 -10.81 -6.44 1.92
CA ILE A 277 -10.39 -5.24 1.19
C ILE A 277 -11.32 -5.03 -0.01
N PRO A 278 -11.93 -3.84 -0.19
CA PRO A 278 -12.79 -3.53 -1.34
C PRO A 278 -12.03 -3.68 -2.66
N ARG A 279 -12.76 -3.85 -3.76
CA ARG A 279 -12.18 -3.66 -5.10
C ARG A 279 -11.98 -2.17 -5.29
N GLY A 280 -10.76 -1.74 -5.63
CA GLY A 280 -10.42 -0.36 -5.95
C GLY A 280 -10.97 0.05 -7.32
#